data_3c217af32ea3bef960029f73c79eab43
#
_entry.id   3c217af32ea3bef960029f73c79eab43
#
_cell.length_a   1.000
_cell.length_b   1.000
_cell.length_c   1.000
_cell.angle_alpha   90.00
_cell.angle_beta   90.00
_cell.angle_gamma   90.00
#
_symmetry.space_group_name_H-M   'P 1'
#
loop_
_entity.id
_entity.type
_entity.pdbx_description
1 polymer ?
#
loop_
_entity_poly.entity_id
_entity_poly.type
_entity_poly.pdbx_seq_one_letter_code
_entity_poly.pdbx_strand_id
1 'polypeptide(L)'
;HFQSANAASTSYPFLTMGAANLIESFGSEEQKQRFLQPMIDGRFFGTMALTEPHAGSSLSDIRTRAEPASDGTYRLKGNKIFISGGDHPLSENIVHMVLAKLPDAPPGVKGISLFIVPKFLVNDDGSLGQRNDVLLAGLFHKMGWRGTTSTALNFGDNGECVGYLVGKPHHGL
;
A
#
# COMPACT_ATOMS: atom_id res chain seq x y z
N HIS A 1 11.61 -7.97 -23.69
CA HIS A 1 11.52 -6.96 -24.77
C HIS A 1 11.00 -5.62 -24.25
N PHE A 2 9.90 -5.57 -23.48
CA PHE A 2 9.35 -4.30 -22.96
C PHE A 2 10.36 -3.58 -22.04
N GLN A 3 10.98 -4.32 -21.12
CA GLN A 3 11.96 -3.76 -20.19
C GLN A 3 13.21 -3.19 -20.88
N SER A 4 13.68 -3.84 -21.95
CA SER A 4 14.82 -3.34 -22.72
C SER A 4 14.48 -2.09 -23.55
N ALA A 5 13.20 -1.91 -23.90
CA ALA A 5 12.73 -0.71 -24.60
C ALA A 5 12.48 0.47 -23.67
N ASN A 6 11.93 0.23 -22.47
CA ASN A 6 11.63 1.27 -21.49
C ASN A 6 11.66 0.73 -20.04
N ALA A 7 12.85 0.67 -19.47
CA ALA A 7 13.06 0.16 -18.11
C ALA A 7 12.29 0.95 -17.04
N ALA A 8 12.15 2.27 -17.18
CA ALA A 8 11.49 3.11 -16.18
C ALA A 8 9.99 2.81 -16.04
N SER A 9 9.33 2.40 -17.12
CA SER A 9 7.89 2.04 -17.11
C SER A 9 7.62 0.67 -16.50
N THR A 10 8.62 -0.22 -16.44
CA THR A 10 8.43 -1.59 -15.94
C THR A 10 8.31 -1.69 -14.42
N SER A 11 8.67 -0.64 -13.69
CA SER A 11 8.55 -0.64 -12.23
C SER A 11 7.11 -0.62 -11.72
N TYR A 12 6.18 -0.06 -12.49
CA TYR A 12 4.76 -0.07 -12.12
C TYR A 12 4.17 -1.50 -12.05
N PRO A 13 4.28 -2.35 -13.10
CA PRO A 13 3.85 -3.74 -13.02
C PRO A 13 4.67 -4.58 -12.02
N PHE A 14 5.96 -4.29 -11.83
CA PHE A 14 6.81 -5.06 -10.93
C PHE A 14 6.31 -5.02 -9.47
N LEU A 15 6.00 -3.83 -8.96
CA LEU A 15 5.45 -3.68 -7.60
C LEU A 15 4.03 -4.24 -7.49
N THR A 16 3.26 -4.16 -8.56
CA THR A 16 1.92 -4.78 -8.65
C THR A 16 2.00 -6.28 -8.45
N MET A 17 2.99 -6.96 -9.08
CA MET A 17 3.22 -8.39 -8.85
C MET A 17 3.54 -8.71 -7.40
N GLY A 18 4.39 -7.90 -6.75
CA GLY A 18 4.71 -8.06 -5.33
C GLY A 18 3.47 -7.95 -4.43
N ALA A 19 2.64 -6.94 -4.66
CA ALA A 19 1.39 -6.75 -3.93
C ALA A 19 0.39 -7.90 -4.19
N ALA A 20 0.24 -8.31 -5.46
CA ALA A 20 -0.62 -9.42 -5.84
C ALA A 20 -0.20 -10.73 -5.16
N ASN A 21 1.09 -11.08 -5.15
CA ASN A 21 1.60 -12.28 -4.50
C ASN A 21 1.35 -12.29 -2.98
N LEU A 22 1.43 -11.13 -2.32
CA LEU A 22 1.11 -11.02 -0.89
C LEU A 22 -0.38 -11.26 -0.63
N ILE A 23 -1.26 -10.68 -1.44
CA ILE A 23 -2.71 -10.87 -1.32
C ILE A 23 -3.09 -12.32 -1.66
N GLU A 24 -2.49 -12.91 -2.69
CA GLU A 24 -2.71 -14.31 -3.06
C GLU A 24 -2.35 -15.27 -1.93
N SER A 25 -1.19 -15.04 -1.29
CA SER A 25 -0.64 -15.94 -0.28
C SER A 25 -1.33 -15.79 1.08
N PHE A 26 -1.71 -14.58 1.47
CA PHE A 26 -2.12 -14.26 2.83
C PHE A 26 -3.48 -13.56 2.94
N GLY A 27 -4.05 -13.09 1.85
CA GLY A 27 -5.36 -12.43 1.83
C GLY A 27 -6.51 -13.40 2.01
N SER A 28 -7.63 -12.88 2.55
CA SER A 28 -8.91 -13.61 2.56
C SER A 28 -9.47 -13.76 1.15
N GLU A 29 -10.42 -14.68 0.95
CA GLU A 29 -11.08 -14.85 -0.35
C GLU A 29 -11.79 -13.56 -0.79
N GLU A 30 -12.37 -12.82 0.14
CA GLU A 30 -12.96 -11.51 -0.15
C GLU A 30 -11.89 -10.51 -0.62
N GLN A 31 -10.73 -10.44 0.04
CA GLN A 31 -9.62 -9.58 -0.38
C GLN A 31 -9.07 -9.98 -1.75
N LYS A 32 -8.99 -11.27 -2.06
CA LYS A 32 -8.58 -11.75 -3.38
C LYS A 32 -9.56 -11.33 -4.48
N GLN A 33 -10.85 -11.48 -4.25
CA GLN A 33 -11.87 -11.05 -5.23
C GLN A 33 -11.84 -9.52 -5.41
N ARG A 34 -11.76 -8.77 -4.32
CA ARG A 34 -11.86 -7.31 -4.31
C ARG A 34 -10.61 -6.62 -4.84
N PHE A 35 -9.41 -7.15 -4.57
CA PHE A 35 -8.14 -6.49 -4.88
C PHE A 35 -7.22 -7.27 -5.82
N LEU A 36 -7.06 -8.59 -5.63
CA LEU A 36 -6.16 -9.40 -6.45
C LEU A 36 -6.67 -9.57 -7.87
N GLN A 37 -7.95 -9.91 -8.05
CA GLN A 37 -8.49 -10.13 -9.38
C GLN A 37 -8.35 -8.89 -10.28
N PRO A 38 -8.71 -7.66 -9.84
CA PRO A 38 -8.46 -6.46 -10.65
C PRO A 38 -6.99 -6.17 -10.93
N MET A 39 -6.04 -6.62 -10.09
CA MET A 39 -4.61 -6.51 -10.38
C MET A 39 -4.19 -7.47 -11.50
N ILE A 40 -4.69 -8.71 -11.49
CA ILE A 40 -4.45 -9.72 -12.55
C ILE A 40 -5.01 -9.20 -13.87
N ASP A 41 -6.17 -8.57 -13.86
CA ASP A 41 -6.82 -7.97 -15.03
C ASP A 41 -6.11 -6.69 -15.52
N GLY A 42 -5.10 -6.19 -14.80
CA GLY A 42 -4.37 -4.97 -15.14
C GLY A 42 -5.11 -3.67 -14.86
N ARG A 43 -6.24 -3.71 -14.17
CA ARG A 43 -7.05 -2.54 -13.80
C ARG A 43 -6.50 -1.80 -12.58
N PHE A 44 -5.97 -2.52 -11.59
CA PHE A 44 -5.38 -1.97 -10.38
C PHE A 44 -3.87 -2.17 -10.37
N PHE A 45 -3.15 -1.14 -9.94
CA PHE A 45 -1.73 -1.26 -9.65
C PHE A 45 -1.48 -1.41 -8.16
N GLY A 46 -0.33 -1.96 -7.80
CA GLY A 46 0.07 -2.18 -6.43
C GLY A 46 1.36 -1.45 -6.08
N THR A 47 1.53 -1.09 -4.81
CA THR A 47 2.75 -0.51 -4.26
C THR A 47 3.14 -1.16 -2.94
N MET A 48 4.41 -0.98 -2.55
CA MET A 48 4.94 -1.39 -1.25
C MET A 48 5.25 -0.13 -0.42
N ALA A 49 4.56 0.07 0.69
CA ALA A 49 4.66 1.24 1.54
C ALA A 49 5.26 0.88 2.91
N LEU A 50 6.59 0.74 2.95
CA LEU A 50 7.35 0.23 4.10
C LEU A 50 8.08 1.37 4.83
N THR A 51 8.90 2.12 4.09
CA THR A 51 9.85 3.12 4.60
C THR A 51 9.15 4.36 5.13
N GLU A 52 9.62 4.84 6.26
CA GLU A 52 9.23 6.11 6.88
C GLU A 52 10.40 7.09 6.90
N PRO A 53 10.18 8.40 7.11
CA PRO A 53 11.27 9.40 7.11
C PRO A 53 12.41 9.09 8.06
N HIS A 54 12.16 8.36 9.14
CA HIS A 54 13.15 8.01 10.17
C HIS A 54 13.46 6.49 10.24
N ALA A 55 12.79 5.65 9.44
CA ALA A 55 12.89 4.20 9.51
C ALA A 55 12.81 3.55 8.12
N GLY A 56 13.92 3.06 7.62
CA GLY A 56 14.02 2.33 6.35
C GLY A 56 14.64 0.95 6.55
N SER A 57 15.95 0.88 6.81
CA SER A 57 16.64 -0.38 7.09
C SER A 57 16.20 -1.02 8.42
N SER A 58 15.83 -0.20 9.41
CA SER A 58 15.29 -0.65 10.69
C SER A 58 13.76 -0.50 10.71
N LEU A 59 13.04 -1.47 10.14
CA LEU A 59 11.57 -1.47 10.12
C LEU A 59 10.96 -1.64 11.52
N SER A 60 11.74 -2.11 12.51
CA SER A 60 11.31 -2.14 13.92
C SER A 60 10.87 -0.77 14.45
N ASP A 61 11.39 0.32 13.85
CA ASP A 61 11.20 1.69 14.32
C ASP A 61 10.05 2.43 13.62
N ILE A 62 9.32 1.78 12.72
CA ILE A 62 8.15 2.40 12.08
C ILE A 62 7.13 2.88 13.11
N ARG A 63 6.47 3.99 12.81
CA ARG A 63 5.51 4.67 13.68
C ARG A 63 4.10 4.74 13.10
N THR A 64 3.90 4.36 11.84
CA THR A 64 2.56 4.24 11.25
C THR A 64 1.71 3.33 12.11
N ARG A 65 0.52 3.78 12.47
CA ARG A 65 -0.45 3.08 13.32
C ARG A 65 -1.67 2.66 12.52
N ALA A 66 -2.31 1.60 12.98
CA ALA A 66 -3.58 1.12 12.48
C ALA A 66 -4.51 0.86 13.67
N GLU A 67 -5.53 1.67 13.82
CA GLU A 67 -6.52 1.57 14.90
C GLU A 67 -7.73 0.76 14.42
N PRO A 68 -8.18 -0.27 15.16
CA PRO A 68 -9.37 -1.03 14.80
C PRO A 68 -10.61 -0.13 14.77
N ALA A 69 -11.47 -0.29 13.78
CA ALA A 69 -12.75 0.39 13.68
C ALA A 69 -13.92 -0.59 13.92
N SER A 70 -15.09 -0.05 14.26
CA SER A 70 -16.28 -0.85 14.57
C SER A 70 -16.85 -1.63 13.37
N ASP A 71 -16.45 -1.26 12.15
CA ASP A 71 -16.85 -1.88 10.88
C ASP A 71 -15.96 -3.05 10.46
N GLY A 72 -15.02 -3.46 11.32
CA GLY A 72 -14.06 -4.54 11.03
C GLY A 72 -12.88 -4.10 10.16
N THR A 73 -12.81 -2.85 9.76
CA THR A 73 -11.65 -2.25 9.09
C THR A 73 -10.71 -1.57 10.09
N TYR A 74 -9.69 -0.93 9.57
CA TYR A 74 -8.72 -0.18 10.38
C TYR A 74 -8.60 1.25 9.89
N ARG A 75 -8.29 2.18 10.79
CA ARG A 75 -7.93 3.56 10.45
C ARG A 75 -6.42 3.71 10.58
N LEU A 76 -5.76 3.95 9.45
CA LEU A 76 -4.30 4.12 9.42
C LEU A 76 -3.92 5.59 9.58
N LYS A 77 -2.80 5.82 10.29
CA LYS A 77 -2.19 7.14 10.41
C LYS A 77 -0.68 7.05 10.37
N GLY A 78 -0.06 7.76 9.42
CA GLY A 78 1.39 7.82 9.28
C GLY A 78 1.86 8.35 7.94
N ASN A 79 3.19 8.36 7.77
CA ASN A 79 3.84 8.88 6.57
C ASN A 79 4.76 7.81 6.00
N LYS A 80 4.70 7.58 4.70
CA LYS A 80 5.60 6.67 4.00
C LYS A 80 6.32 7.41 2.89
N ILE A 81 7.60 7.08 2.69
CA ILE A 81 8.45 7.71 1.68
C ILE A 81 9.07 6.68 0.74
N PHE A 82 9.57 7.18 -0.38
CA PHE A 82 10.19 6.37 -1.43
C PHE A 82 9.24 5.31 -2.02
N ILE A 83 7.95 5.66 -2.09
CA ILE A 83 6.94 4.76 -2.65
C ILE A 83 6.94 4.93 -4.17
N SER A 84 7.43 3.91 -4.87
CA SER A 84 7.42 3.92 -6.35
C SER A 84 6.00 3.81 -6.87
N GLY A 85 5.60 4.74 -7.74
CA GLY A 85 4.27 4.74 -8.34
C GLY A 85 3.13 4.93 -7.32
N GLY A 86 3.36 5.66 -6.22
CA GLY A 86 2.38 5.78 -5.14
C GLY A 86 1.13 6.59 -5.51
N ASP A 87 1.22 7.49 -6.48
CA ASP A 87 0.05 8.18 -7.04
C ASP A 87 0.27 8.48 -8.52
N HIS A 88 -0.69 8.12 -9.36
CA HIS A 88 -0.68 8.34 -10.81
C HIS A 88 -2.08 8.06 -11.41
N PRO A 89 -2.36 8.50 -12.65
CA PRO A 89 -3.61 8.22 -13.35
C PRO A 89 -3.53 7.04 -14.34
N LEU A 90 -2.48 6.17 -14.25
CA LEU A 90 -2.23 5.09 -15.22
C LEU A 90 -3.11 3.85 -15.00
N SER A 91 -3.83 3.78 -13.89
CA SER A 91 -4.72 2.69 -13.56
C SER A 91 -6.00 3.22 -12.91
N GLU A 92 -7.03 2.40 -12.85
CA GLU A 92 -8.29 2.75 -12.19
C GLU A 92 -8.10 2.96 -10.68
N ASN A 93 -7.24 2.15 -10.06
CA ASN A 93 -6.94 2.23 -8.63
C ASN A 93 -5.47 1.88 -8.35
N ILE A 94 -5.01 2.25 -7.16
CA ILE A 94 -3.71 1.84 -6.62
C ILE A 94 -3.95 1.23 -5.24
N VAL A 95 -3.41 0.04 -5.03
CA VAL A 95 -3.50 -0.70 -3.76
C VAL A 95 -2.15 -0.65 -3.08
N HIS A 96 -2.07 0.04 -1.94
CA HIS A 96 -0.85 0.13 -1.16
C HIS A 96 -0.78 -1.01 -0.13
N MET A 97 0.31 -1.77 -0.15
CA MET A 97 0.65 -2.74 0.90
C MET A 97 1.43 -2.00 1.99
N VAL A 98 0.76 -1.69 3.10
CA VAL A 98 1.27 -0.78 4.13
C VAL A 98 1.65 -1.53 5.40
N LEU A 99 2.89 -1.33 5.88
CA LEU A 99 3.30 -1.79 7.20
C LEU A 99 2.88 -0.79 8.27
N ALA A 100 2.16 -1.25 9.29
CA ALA A 100 1.74 -0.45 10.43
C ALA A 100 1.73 -1.28 11.72
N LYS A 101 1.64 -0.60 12.86
CA LYS A 101 1.52 -1.22 14.19
C LYS A 101 0.12 -1.04 14.74
N LEU A 102 -0.40 -2.10 15.33
CA LEU A 102 -1.63 -2.07 16.13
C LEU A 102 -1.37 -1.47 17.51
N PRO A 103 -2.41 -1.02 18.26
CA PRO A 103 -2.24 -0.44 19.61
C PRO A 103 -1.55 -1.39 20.60
N ASP A 104 -1.82 -2.68 20.50
CA ASP A 104 -1.30 -3.76 21.35
C ASP A 104 -0.02 -4.41 20.81
N ALA A 105 0.59 -3.81 19.80
CA ALA A 105 1.74 -4.38 19.10
C ALA A 105 2.94 -4.58 20.04
N PRO A 106 3.54 -5.79 20.09
CA PRO A 106 4.78 -6.00 20.79
C PRO A 106 5.92 -5.15 20.18
N PRO A 107 6.97 -4.85 20.93
CA PRO A 107 8.08 -4.06 20.43
C PRO A 107 8.84 -4.76 19.30
N GLY A 108 9.47 -3.96 18.45
CA GLY A 108 10.31 -4.45 17.36
C GLY A 108 9.53 -4.93 16.14
N VAL A 109 10.15 -5.77 15.34
CA VAL A 109 9.58 -6.29 14.08
C VAL A 109 8.39 -7.21 14.29
N LYS A 110 8.32 -7.88 15.44
CA LYS A 110 7.21 -8.75 15.82
C LYS A 110 5.88 -8.01 16.06
N GLY A 111 5.90 -6.68 16.12
CA GLY A 111 4.70 -5.87 16.27
C GLY A 111 4.15 -5.34 14.94
N ILE A 112 4.78 -5.67 13.82
CA ILE A 112 4.40 -5.14 12.52
C ILE A 112 3.29 -6.00 11.91
N SER A 113 2.27 -5.32 11.39
CA SER A 113 1.16 -5.92 10.64
C SER A 113 1.12 -5.35 9.23
N LEU A 114 0.54 -6.10 8.29
CA LEU A 114 0.40 -5.71 6.90
C LEU A 114 -1.05 -5.35 6.59
N PHE A 115 -1.24 -4.25 5.86
CA PHE A 115 -2.57 -3.75 5.49
C PHE A 115 -2.68 -3.48 3.99
N ILE A 116 -3.82 -3.81 3.42
CA ILE A 116 -4.27 -3.30 2.13
C ILE A 116 -4.88 -1.92 2.36
N VAL A 117 -4.37 -0.90 1.67
CA VAL A 117 -4.91 0.47 1.70
C VAL A 117 -5.12 0.93 0.26
N PRO A 118 -6.33 0.89 -0.28
CA PRO A 118 -6.58 1.33 -1.65
C PRO A 118 -6.65 2.86 -1.74
N LYS A 119 -6.26 3.43 -2.89
CA LYS A 119 -6.40 4.86 -3.21
C LYS A 119 -7.87 5.28 -3.30
N PHE A 120 -8.70 4.44 -3.91
CA PHE A 120 -10.15 4.54 -3.90
C PHE A 120 -10.73 3.29 -3.23
N LEU A 121 -11.70 3.48 -2.35
CA LEU A 121 -12.41 2.35 -1.74
C LEU A 121 -13.08 1.53 -2.83
N VAL A 122 -13.19 0.23 -2.60
CA VAL A 122 -13.83 -0.69 -3.55
C VAL A 122 -15.11 -1.20 -2.91
N ASN A 123 -16.23 -0.98 -3.57
CA ASN A 123 -17.55 -1.45 -3.15
C ASN A 123 -17.68 -2.98 -3.31
N ASP A 124 -18.70 -3.57 -2.72
CA ASP A 124 -18.92 -5.03 -2.79
C ASP A 124 -19.20 -5.53 -4.21
N ASP A 125 -19.72 -4.67 -5.09
CA ASP A 125 -19.93 -4.97 -6.52
C ASP A 125 -18.65 -4.78 -7.38
N GLY A 126 -17.51 -4.42 -6.75
CA GLY A 126 -16.24 -4.17 -7.43
C GLY A 126 -16.10 -2.79 -8.05
N SER A 127 -17.10 -1.93 -7.95
CA SER A 127 -17.02 -0.53 -8.42
C SER A 127 -16.15 0.31 -7.48
N LEU A 128 -15.60 1.40 -8.01
CA LEU A 128 -14.82 2.33 -7.20
C LEU A 128 -15.75 3.23 -6.38
N GLY A 129 -15.49 3.29 -5.08
CA GLY A 129 -16.15 4.18 -4.15
C GLY A 129 -15.42 5.53 -4.01
N GLN A 130 -15.57 6.16 -2.87
CA GLN A 130 -14.92 7.43 -2.56
C GLN A 130 -13.40 7.29 -2.49
N ARG A 131 -12.69 8.42 -2.73
CA ARG A 131 -11.25 8.49 -2.52
C ARG A 131 -10.93 8.25 -1.03
N ASN A 132 -10.00 7.35 -0.77
CA ASN A 132 -9.49 7.11 0.55
C ASN A 132 -8.57 8.26 1.02
N ASP A 133 -8.38 8.41 2.31
CA ASP A 133 -7.52 9.42 2.92
C ASP A 133 -6.02 9.04 2.78
N VAL A 134 -5.60 8.94 1.52
CA VAL A 134 -4.21 8.73 1.09
C VAL A 134 -3.82 9.91 0.22
N LEU A 135 -2.90 10.74 0.72
CA LEU A 135 -2.52 12.00 0.08
C LEU A 135 -1.08 11.94 -0.44
N LEU A 136 -0.88 12.43 -1.66
CA LEU A 136 0.45 12.67 -2.20
C LEU A 136 1.05 13.88 -1.50
N ALA A 137 2.03 13.66 -0.63
CA ALA A 137 2.73 14.71 0.11
C ALA A 137 3.89 15.32 -0.68
N GLY A 138 4.46 14.58 -1.64
CA GLY A 138 5.54 15.09 -2.48
C GLY A 138 6.15 14.04 -3.40
N LEU A 139 7.03 14.53 -4.27
CA LEU A 139 7.81 13.71 -5.21
C LEU A 139 9.30 13.87 -4.89
N PHE A 140 10.02 12.76 -4.92
CA PHE A 140 11.47 12.78 -4.79
C PHE A 140 12.12 12.89 -6.16
N HIS A 141 13.05 13.82 -6.29
CA HIS A 141 13.94 13.90 -7.44
C HIS A 141 14.93 12.74 -7.41
N LYS A 142 15.10 12.05 -8.58
CA LYS A 142 16.00 10.92 -8.69
C LYS A 142 17.10 11.19 -9.74
N MET A 143 18.29 10.63 -9.51
CA MET A 143 19.39 10.69 -10.48
C MET A 143 19.08 9.92 -11.76
N GLY A 144 18.41 8.76 -11.65
CA GLY A 144 17.99 7.89 -12.74
C GLY A 144 16.60 7.31 -12.51
N TRP A 145 16.12 6.49 -13.42
CA TRP A 145 14.81 5.82 -13.35
C TRP A 145 13.64 6.78 -13.16
N ARG A 146 13.72 7.93 -13.83
CA ARG A 146 12.83 9.07 -13.59
C ARG A 146 11.41 8.86 -14.12
N GLY A 147 11.20 7.92 -15.03
CA GLY A 147 9.88 7.59 -15.55
C GLY A 147 8.95 6.89 -14.54
N THR A 148 9.53 6.25 -13.51
CA THR A 148 8.75 5.79 -12.34
C THR A 148 8.88 6.85 -11.25
N THR A 149 7.75 7.40 -10.78
CA THR A 149 7.75 8.37 -9.68
C THR A 149 8.16 7.71 -8.36
N SER A 150 8.86 8.47 -7.52
CA SER A 150 9.11 8.12 -6.12
C SER A 150 8.36 9.12 -5.25
N THR A 151 7.39 8.65 -4.50
CA THR A 151 6.43 9.50 -3.78
C THR A 151 6.61 9.46 -2.27
N ALA A 152 6.22 10.55 -1.62
CA ALA A 152 5.87 10.59 -0.20
C ALA A 152 4.34 10.55 -0.09
N LEU A 153 3.82 9.65 0.74
CA LEU A 153 2.40 9.49 0.97
C LEU A 153 2.07 9.73 2.44
N ASN A 154 1.02 10.50 2.68
CA ASN A 154 0.39 10.63 3.99
C ASN A 154 -0.85 9.77 4.04
N PHE A 155 -0.99 9.00 5.10
CA PHE A 155 -2.14 8.17 5.40
C PHE A 155 -2.86 8.76 6.61
N GLY A 156 -4.14 9.08 6.46
CA GLY A 156 -4.99 9.47 7.56
C GLY A 156 -4.79 10.88 8.08
N ASP A 157 -4.43 11.84 7.24
CA ASP A 157 -4.32 13.25 7.64
C ASP A 157 -5.66 13.80 8.13
N ASN A 158 -6.78 13.33 7.57
CA ASN A 158 -8.14 13.67 7.98
C ASN A 158 -8.75 12.66 8.96
N GLY A 159 -8.02 11.59 9.33
CA GLY A 159 -8.48 10.54 10.22
C GLY A 159 -9.33 9.44 9.58
N GLU A 160 -9.51 9.46 8.26
CA GLU A 160 -10.46 8.60 7.53
C GLU A 160 -9.78 7.53 6.64
N CYS A 161 -8.47 7.28 6.83
CA CYS A 161 -7.74 6.32 6.00
C CYS A 161 -8.14 4.88 6.32
N VAL A 162 -8.94 4.28 5.48
CA VAL A 162 -9.41 2.89 5.61
C VAL A 162 -8.36 1.92 5.12
N GLY A 163 -8.09 0.89 5.94
CA GLY A 163 -7.24 -0.24 5.58
C GLY A 163 -7.80 -1.58 6.04
N TYR A 164 -7.34 -2.64 5.41
CA TYR A 164 -7.77 -4.01 5.65
C TYR A 164 -6.57 -4.85 6.06
N LEU A 165 -6.63 -5.51 7.22
CA LEU A 165 -5.56 -6.37 7.69
C LEU A 165 -5.37 -7.57 6.75
N VAL A 166 -4.13 -7.86 6.38
CA VAL A 166 -3.77 -9.04 5.59
C VAL A 166 -3.17 -10.09 6.51
N GLY A 167 -3.70 -11.30 6.45
CA GLY A 167 -3.25 -12.40 7.29
C GLY A 167 -3.58 -12.21 8.78
N LYS A 168 -2.60 -12.44 9.65
CA LYS A 168 -2.76 -12.34 11.10
C LYS A 168 -2.12 -11.06 11.65
N PRO A 169 -2.65 -10.50 12.76
CA PRO A 169 -1.98 -9.42 13.49
C PRO A 169 -0.52 -9.81 13.82
N HIS A 170 0.38 -8.83 13.73
CA HIS A 170 1.81 -8.98 14.07
C HIS A 170 2.60 -9.97 13.20
N HIS A 171 2.10 -10.26 11.99
CA HIS A 171 2.75 -11.12 10.99
C HIS A 171 2.90 -10.36 9.66
N GLY A 172 3.32 -9.09 9.72
CA GLY A 172 3.48 -8.24 8.53
C GLY A 172 4.85 -8.37 7.83
N LEU A 173 5.79 -9.08 8.44
CA LEU A 173 7.13 -9.37 7.90
C LEU A 173 7.41 -10.86 7.92
#